data_8b99085145592dc00f62fef1320c407e
#
_entry.id   8b99085145592dc00f62fef1320c407e
#
_cell.length_a   1.000
_cell.length_b   1.000
_cell.length_c   1.000
_cell.angle_alpha   90.00
_cell.angle_beta   90.00
_cell.angle_gamma   90.00
#
_symmetry.space_group_name_H-M   'P 1'
#
loop_
_entity.id
_entity.type
_entity.pdbx_description
1 polymer ?
#
loop_
_entity_poly.entity_id
_entity_poly.type
_entity_poly.pdbx_seq_one_letter_code
_entity_poly.pdbx_strand_id
1 'polypeptide(L)'
;DYNPDQWLEYPEILEEDIRLMKKAHVNTVSLGIFAWAKLEPEEGVYDFEWMEKIINHLYENGIYVFLATPSGARPHWLADRYPEVLRVNEMRQKNIFGQRHNHCYTSPIYRQKVRQMNMKLAERFGDHPGVLMWHISNEYGGECHCPLCQSAFRGWLKKKYNNDIKEVNRKWNTAFWSHDYQNFDQLESPTPLGETSIHGLVLDWKRFVSDQTIDFCKAEIQALRDAGNHKPVTTNLMYDFPTINYHEMAKVLDVVSWDNYPQWHKGPERLVAMDNGMQHDIMRTLKKEPFILMESCPGPTNWQSVSKLKRPGMLETASLQAVAHGSDSVMYFQIRKGRGGFEKFHGALIDHYGKEDERTYQECKEVGADLEQIDELKHANVKADVAVIYDWENRWAVEEAQGPRNKGMFYKETVEKHYYAFRKLGLNVDLPDMTQDLDGYKIVVAPMLYMFRAGFEEKVRKFVENGGTFIMTYWSGVVDENDLCVLGGTPGGLMDVMGLRSTEIDALYDGETNVVKAVVGDVSYQCERFCQLVDVKTAEPLFVYGEDFYAGTPAMTVNEFGKGKAYYICADAEQKFFDNVYEEI
;
A
#
# COMPACT_ATOMS: atom_id res chain seq x y z
N ASP A 1 -15.91 -4.73 11.08
CA ASP A 1 -16.54 -3.47 11.52
C ASP A 1 -17.92 -3.72 12.12
N TYR A 2 -18.19 -3.09 13.27
CA TYR A 2 -19.49 -3.08 13.91
C TYR A 2 -20.00 -1.65 14.03
N ASN A 3 -21.19 -1.36 13.46
CA ASN A 3 -21.77 -0.03 13.37
C ASN A 3 -23.11 0.04 14.14
N PRO A 4 -23.12 -0.15 15.47
CA PRO A 4 -24.33 -0.20 16.28
C PRO A 4 -25.06 1.14 16.39
N ASP A 5 -24.38 2.25 16.09
CA ASP A 5 -24.99 3.59 16.02
C ASP A 5 -26.12 3.70 15.00
N GLN A 6 -26.18 2.81 14.01
CA GLN A 6 -27.28 2.70 13.05
C GLN A 6 -28.51 1.99 13.63
N TRP A 7 -28.38 1.32 14.78
CA TRP A 7 -29.39 0.42 15.35
C TRP A 7 -29.82 0.81 16.77
N LEU A 8 -29.44 1.99 17.26
CA LEU A 8 -29.74 2.41 18.65
C LEU A 8 -31.25 2.46 18.99
N GLU A 9 -32.10 2.63 17.97
CA GLU A 9 -33.56 2.60 18.13
C GLU A 9 -34.14 1.18 18.13
N TYR A 10 -33.30 0.16 17.96
CA TYR A 10 -33.67 -1.26 17.82
C TYR A 10 -32.86 -2.13 18.80
N PRO A 11 -33.11 -2.03 20.13
CA PRO A 11 -32.31 -2.75 21.13
C PRO A 11 -32.35 -4.27 20.96
N GLU A 12 -33.44 -4.81 20.43
CA GLU A 12 -33.58 -6.25 20.13
C GLU A 12 -32.58 -6.71 19.05
N ILE A 13 -32.19 -5.83 18.13
CA ILE A 13 -31.18 -6.13 17.10
C ILE A 13 -29.80 -6.17 17.74
N LEU A 14 -29.48 -5.25 18.62
CA LEU A 14 -28.18 -5.23 19.30
C LEU A 14 -27.97 -6.49 20.16
N GLU A 15 -29.01 -6.96 20.83
CA GLU A 15 -28.97 -8.24 21.60
C GLU A 15 -28.76 -9.44 20.67
N GLU A 16 -29.48 -9.47 19.54
CA GLU A 16 -29.36 -10.55 18.58
C GLU A 16 -27.97 -10.55 17.90
N ASP A 17 -27.40 -9.38 17.63
CA ASP A 17 -26.06 -9.26 17.08
C ASP A 17 -25.02 -9.90 17.99
N ILE A 18 -25.08 -9.65 19.30
CA ILE A 18 -24.15 -10.25 20.28
C ILE A 18 -24.31 -11.76 20.31
N ARG A 19 -25.56 -12.25 20.33
CA ARG A 19 -25.83 -13.67 20.27
C ARG A 19 -25.23 -14.35 19.04
N LEU A 20 -25.41 -13.72 17.87
CA LEU A 20 -24.91 -14.23 16.59
C LEU A 20 -23.38 -14.13 16.50
N MET A 21 -22.78 -13.02 16.94
CA MET A 21 -21.33 -12.88 17.02
C MET A 21 -20.68 -13.97 17.86
N LYS A 22 -21.22 -14.26 19.05
CA LYS A 22 -20.71 -15.34 19.91
C LYS A 22 -20.79 -16.70 19.24
N LYS A 23 -21.92 -17.01 18.57
CA LYS A 23 -22.09 -18.27 17.84
C LYS A 23 -21.14 -18.40 16.64
N ALA A 24 -20.72 -17.28 16.04
CA ALA A 24 -19.77 -17.24 14.93
C ALA A 24 -18.31 -17.11 15.41
N HIS A 25 -18.03 -17.30 16.70
CA HIS A 25 -16.71 -17.21 17.31
C HIS A 25 -16.05 -15.83 17.19
N VAL A 26 -16.83 -14.76 16.99
CA VAL A 26 -16.32 -13.39 16.99
C VAL A 26 -15.85 -13.01 18.38
N ASN A 27 -14.59 -12.64 18.51
CA ASN A 27 -13.98 -12.20 19.76
C ASN A 27 -13.55 -10.73 19.77
N THR A 28 -13.54 -10.06 18.62
CA THR A 28 -13.08 -8.68 18.51
C THR A 28 -13.85 -7.96 17.39
N VAL A 29 -14.18 -6.69 17.61
CA VAL A 29 -14.81 -5.81 16.61
C VAL A 29 -14.09 -4.48 16.54
N SER A 30 -14.04 -3.86 15.36
CA SER A 30 -13.70 -2.45 15.20
C SER A 30 -14.97 -1.62 15.36
N LEU A 31 -14.93 -0.56 16.18
CA LEU A 31 -16.12 0.18 16.62
C LEU A 31 -15.90 1.69 16.49
N GLY A 32 -16.91 2.40 15.98
CA GLY A 32 -16.97 3.86 16.04
C GLY A 32 -16.27 4.60 14.90
N ILE A 33 -15.88 3.92 13.83
CA ILE A 33 -15.03 4.44 12.73
C ILE A 33 -15.59 5.76 12.15
N PHE A 34 -16.88 5.87 11.90
CA PHE A 34 -17.52 7.05 11.33
C PHE A 34 -18.57 7.67 12.26
N ALA A 35 -18.48 7.42 13.55
CA ALA A 35 -19.50 7.77 14.51
C ALA A 35 -19.43 9.23 15.02
N TRP A 36 -18.59 10.11 14.47
CA TRP A 36 -18.36 11.46 15.00
C TRP A 36 -19.66 12.25 15.23
N ALA A 37 -20.57 12.27 14.25
CA ALA A 37 -21.83 12.99 14.39
C ALA A 37 -22.76 12.49 15.51
N LYS A 38 -22.61 11.22 15.93
CA LYS A 38 -23.32 10.65 17.09
C LYS A 38 -22.58 10.90 18.40
N LEU A 39 -21.24 10.97 18.35
CA LEU A 39 -20.39 11.25 19.51
C LEU A 39 -20.36 12.73 19.87
N GLU A 40 -20.51 13.61 18.88
CA GLU A 40 -20.55 15.08 19.03
C GLU A 40 -21.61 15.65 18.07
N PRO A 41 -22.91 15.54 18.45
CA PRO A 41 -24.03 16.01 17.61
C PRO A 41 -24.01 17.51 17.37
N GLU A 42 -23.48 18.28 18.31
CA GLU A 42 -23.22 19.71 18.20
C GLU A 42 -21.81 20.01 18.72
N GLU A 43 -21.19 21.07 18.23
CA GLU A 43 -19.85 21.46 18.63
C GLU A 43 -19.70 21.60 20.14
N GLY A 44 -18.84 20.78 20.73
CA GLY A 44 -18.57 20.76 22.17
C GLY A 44 -19.60 20.01 23.02
N VAL A 45 -20.63 19.45 22.41
CA VAL A 45 -21.65 18.63 23.08
C VAL A 45 -21.37 17.15 22.78
N TYR A 46 -20.88 16.42 23.76
CA TYR A 46 -20.50 15.03 23.61
C TYR A 46 -21.54 14.07 24.17
N ASP A 47 -21.86 13.02 23.42
CA ASP A 47 -22.70 11.90 23.83
C ASP A 47 -21.93 10.59 23.69
N PHE A 48 -21.34 10.14 24.77
CA PHE A 48 -20.61 8.88 24.86
C PHE A 48 -21.38 7.74 25.52
N GLU A 49 -22.56 7.99 26.08
CA GLU A 49 -23.29 7.01 26.89
C GLU A 49 -23.70 5.79 26.08
N TRP A 50 -24.16 6.00 24.87
CA TRP A 50 -24.55 4.89 23.99
C TRP A 50 -23.36 3.98 23.65
N MET A 51 -22.20 4.55 23.35
CA MET A 51 -20.99 3.82 23.02
C MET A 51 -20.46 3.05 24.23
N GLU A 52 -20.48 3.65 25.41
CA GLU A 52 -20.08 2.98 26.65
C GLU A 52 -20.96 1.77 26.95
N LYS A 53 -22.29 1.87 26.79
CA LYS A 53 -23.20 0.75 26.94
C LYS A 53 -22.87 -0.39 25.99
N ILE A 54 -22.55 -0.06 24.71
CA ILE A 54 -22.16 -1.06 23.72
C ILE A 54 -20.84 -1.73 24.08
N ILE A 55 -19.82 -0.96 24.46
CA ILE A 55 -18.50 -1.51 24.82
C ILE A 55 -18.62 -2.41 26.05
N ASN A 56 -19.35 -1.97 27.07
CA ASN A 56 -19.60 -2.79 28.27
C ASN A 56 -20.31 -4.11 27.92
N HIS A 57 -21.35 -4.04 27.10
CA HIS A 57 -22.13 -5.21 26.73
C HIS A 57 -21.33 -6.20 25.87
N LEU A 58 -20.50 -5.71 24.94
CA LEU A 58 -19.55 -6.53 24.19
C LEU A 58 -18.56 -7.21 25.13
N TYR A 59 -17.95 -6.46 26.05
CA TYR A 59 -16.95 -6.98 26.98
C TYR A 59 -17.52 -8.03 27.94
N GLU A 60 -18.72 -7.80 28.50
CA GLU A 60 -19.44 -8.77 29.33
C GLU A 60 -19.71 -10.09 28.60
N ASN A 61 -19.77 -10.05 27.27
CA ASN A 61 -19.96 -11.22 26.42
C ASN A 61 -18.67 -11.79 25.84
N GLY A 62 -17.49 -11.31 26.28
CA GLY A 62 -16.19 -11.80 25.85
C GLY A 62 -15.75 -11.28 24.47
N ILE A 63 -16.35 -10.18 24.00
CA ILE A 63 -16.01 -9.53 22.73
C ILE A 63 -15.26 -8.24 23.04
N TYR A 64 -14.06 -8.11 22.49
CA TYR A 64 -13.18 -6.96 22.66
C TYR A 64 -13.35 -5.95 21.52
N VAL A 65 -12.79 -4.76 21.71
CA VAL A 65 -12.96 -3.63 20.80
C VAL A 65 -11.61 -3.06 20.36
N PHE A 66 -11.45 -2.86 19.06
CA PHE A 66 -10.54 -1.86 18.49
C PHE A 66 -11.34 -0.58 18.34
N LEU A 67 -11.07 0.40 19.20
CA LEU A 67 -11.87 1.62 19.24
C LEU A 67 -11.31 2.63 18.24
N ALA A 68 -12.17 3.08 17.32
CA ALA A 68 -11.74 4.00 16.28
C ALA A 68 -11.78 5.47 16.73
N THR A 69 -10.84 6.28 16.22
CA THR A 69 -10.95 7.72 16.19
C THR A 69 -11.74 8.09 14.92
N PRO A 70 -12.83 8.87 14.99
CA PRO A 70 -13.79 8.98 13.89
C PRO A 70 -13.46 10.04 12.84
N SER A 71 -12.19 10.39 12.68
CA SER A 71 -11.75 11.50 11.83
C SER A 71 -11.91 11.25 10.32
N GLY A 72 -12.14 10.00 9.90
CA GLY A 72 -12.38 9.68 8.49
C GLY A 72 -13.64 10.32 7.90
N ALA A 73 -14.65 10.60 8.73
CA ALA A 73 -15.87 11.31 8.33
C ALA A 73 -16.22 12.34 9.40
N ARG A 74 -16.44 13.56 9.00
CA ARG A 74 -16.76 14.70 9.87
C ARG A 74 -18.24 14.96 9.94
N PRO A 75 -18.75 15.50 11.08
CA PRO A 75 -20.14 15.94 11.18
C PRO A 75 -20.40 17.16 10.28
N HIS A 76 -21.66 17.34 9.90
CA HIS A 76 -22.07 18.44 9.01
C HIS A 76 -21.79 19.81 9.63
N TRP A 77 -22.06 19.99 10.94
CA TRP A 77 -21.85 21.25 11.66
C TRP A 77 -20.40 21.76 11.54
N LEU A 78 -19.41 20.84 11.46
CA LEU A 78 -17.99 21.21 11.34
C LEU A 78 -17.71 21.88 9.99
N ALA A 79 -18.21 21.33 8.90
CA ALA A 79 -18.03 21.91 7.56
C ALA A 79 -18.91 23.15 7.33
N ASP A 80 -20.05 23.24 8.01
CA ASP A 80 -20.95 24.38 7.94
C ASP A 80 -20.37 25.62 8.63
N ARG A 81 -19.82 25.42 9.84
CA ARG A 81 -19.17 26.49 10.62
C ARG A 81 -17.79 26.87 10.10
N TYR A 82 -17.05 25.91 9.58
CA TYR A 82 -15.65 26.03 9.17
C TYR A 82 -15.44 25.49 7.75
N PRO A 83 -16.03 26.14 6.72
CA PRO A 83 -16.00 25.62 5.35
C PRO A 83 -14.59 25.52 4.74
N GLU A 84 -13.58 26.13 5.36
CA GLU A 84 -12.16 26.00 4.98
C GLU A 84 -11.57 24.63 5.28
N VAL A 85 -12.25 23.77 6.06
CA VAL A 85 -11.81 22.39 6.30
C VAL A 85 -12.01 21.51 5.08
N LEU A 86 -12.88 21.90 4.14
CA LEU A 86 -13.13 21.12 2.94
C LEU A 86 -11.96 21.16 1.96
N ARG A 87 -11.70 20.05 1.28
CA ARG A 87 -10.62 19.93 0.29
C ARG A 87 -10.82 20.84 -0.92
N VAL A 88 -9.71 21.19 -1.53
CA VAL A 88 -9.61 21.81 -2.85
C VAL A 88 -8.90 20.83 -3.76
N ASN A 89 -9.43 20.55 -4.93
CA ASN A 89 -8.85 19.64 -5.91
C ASN A 89 -7.69 20.28 -6.69
N GLU A 90 -7.05 19.50 -7.56
CA GLU A 90 -5.94 19.95 -8.42
C GLU A 90 -6.33 21.07 -9.39
N MET A 91 -7.61 21.19 -9.73
CA MET A 91 -8.16 22.30 -10.55
C MET A 91 -8.45 23.57 -9.73
N ARG A 92 -8.02 23.59 -8.46
CA ARG A 92 -8.25 24.69 -7.50
C ARG A 92 -9.73 24.93 -7.16
N GLN A 93 -10.58 23.91 -7.35
CA GLN A 93 -11.99 23.97 -7.02
C GLN A 93 -12.22 23.39 -5.62
N LYS A 94 -12.94 24.13 -4.79
CA LYS A 94 -13.32 23.70 -3.45
C LYS A 94 -14.45 22.67 -3.52
N ASN A 95 -14.28 21.56 -2.79
CA ASN A 95 -15.30 20.54 -2.65
C ASN A 95 -16.50 21.05 -1.83
N ILE A 96 -17.64 20.41 -2.01
CA ILE A 96 -18.84 20.61 -1.22
C ILE A 96 -18.89 19.55 -0.13
N PHE A 97 -19.63 19.78 0.97
CA PHE A 97 -19.82 18.79 2.01
C PHE A 97 -20.39 17.48 1.44
N GLY A 98 -19.86 16.38 1.91
CA GLY A 98 -20.24 15.02 1.52
C GLY A 98 -19.03 14.11 1.48
N GLN A 99 -19.25 12.83 1.29
CA GLN A 99 -18.23 11.79 1.27
C GLN A 99 -17.39 11.70 2.57
N ARG A 100 -16.62 10.63 2.73
CA ARG A 100 -15.54 10.52 3.71
C ARG A 100 -14.24 11.13 3.15
N HIS A 101 -13.25 11.43 4.00
CA HIS A 101 -11.94 12.00 3.63
C HIS A 101 -11.99 13.29 2.81
N ASN A 102 -13.10 14.03 2.85
CA ASN A 102 -13.25 15.31 2.16
C ASN A 102 -12.90 16.48 3.10
N HIS A 103 -11.73 16.41 3.72
CA HIS A 103 -11.20 17.43 4.63
C HIS A 103 -9.70 17.57 4.46
N CYS A 104 -9.22 18.79 4.71
CA CYS A 104 -7.80 19.14 4.56
C CYS A 104 -6.99 18.74 5.80
N TYR A 105 -6.02 17.85 5.64
CA TYR A 105 -5.12 17.44 6.74
C TYR A 105 -4.19 18.55 7.24
N THR A 106 -4.06 19.65 6.48
CA THR A 106 -3.28 20.83 6.87
C THR A 106 -4.11 21.84 7.67
N SER A 107 -5.45 21.75 7.66
CA SER A 107 -6.33 22.70 8.34
C SER A 107 -6.08 22.71 9.85
N PRO A 108 -5.67 23.84 10.46
CA PRO A 108 -5.48 23.94 11.90
C PRO A 108 -6.76 23.69 12.68
N ILE A 109 -7.90 24.14 12.15
CA ILE A 109 -9.22 23.95 12.79
C ILE A 109 -9.60 22.48 12.77
N TYR A 110 -9.44 21.79 11.64
CA TYR A 110 -9.73 20.36 11.56
C TYR A 110 -8.83 19.56 12.54
N ARG A 111 -7.54 19.82 12.56
CA ARG A 111 -6.59 19.20 13.50
C ARG A 111 -6.98 19.47 14.96
N GLN A 112 -7.40 20.70 15.28
CA GLN A 112 -7.84 21.04 16.63
C GLN A 112 -9.09 20.23 17.04
N LYS A 113 -10.09 20.11 16.16
CA LYS A 113 -11.32 19.36 16.45
C LYS A 113 -11.07 17.87 16.59
N VAL A 114 -10.26 17.30 15.69
CA VAL A 114 -9.82 15.91 15.79
C VAL A 114 -9.08 15.65 17.11
N ARG A 115 -8.14 16.54 17.47
CA ARG A 115 -7.43 16.43 18.75
C ARG A 115 -8.39 16.42 19.94
N GLN A 116 -9.37 17.33 19.96
CA GLN A 116 -10.36 17.42 21.04
C GLN A 116 -11.17 16.12 21.14
N MET A 117 -11.66 15.60 20.02
CA MET A 117 -12.41 14.34 19.98
C MET A 117 -11.57 13.18 20.49
N ASN A 118 -10.34 13.02 19.96
CA ASN A 118 -9.46 11.90 20.32
C ASN A 118 -9.09 11.93 21.83
N MET A 119 -8.80 13.12 22.37
CA MET A 119 -8.56 13.25 23.81
C MET A 119 -9.79 12.85 24.64
N LYS A 120 -10.99 13.29 24.24
CA LYS A 120 -12.25 12.92 24.94
C LYS A 120 -12.53 11.42 24.89
N LEU A 121 -12.27 10.78 23.75
CA LEU A 121 -12.38 9.33 23.63
C LEU A 121 -11.36 8.60 24.51
N ALA A 122 -10.12 9.07 24.56
CA ALA A 122 -9.08 8.49 25.40
C ALA A 122 -9.37 8.67 26.90
N GLU A 123 -9.83 9.86 27.32
CA GLU A 123 -10.26 10.15 28.69
C GLU A 123 -11.41 9.23 29.14
N ARG A 124 -12.37 8.92 28.24
CA ARG A 124 -13.55 8.12 28.57
C ARG A 124 -13.30 6.62 28.49
N PHE A 125 -12.61 6.15 27.46
CA PHE A 125 -12.53 4.72 27.12
C PHE A 125 -11.11 4.15 27.18
N GLY A 126 -10.10 4.99 27.34
CA GLY A 126 -8.70 4.57 27.26
C GLY A 126 -8.34 3.46 28.26
N ASP A 127 -8.87 3.50 29.47
CA ASP A 127 -8.61 2.51 30.52
C ASP A 127 -9.62 1.36 30.53
N HIS A 128 -10.59 1.37 29.62
CA HIS A 128 -11.61 0.32 29.59
C HIS A 128 -10.96 -1.03 29.22
N PRO A 129 -11.18 -2.12 30.01
CA PRO A 129 -10.52 -3.41 29.79
C PRO A 129 -10.94 -4.09 28.49
N GLY A 130 -12.14 -3.79 27.98
CA GLY A 130 -12.63 -4.30 26.69
C GLY A 130 -12.02 -3.61 25.48
N VAL A 131 -11.36 -2.45 25.63
CA VAL A 131 -10.66 -1.76 24.53
C VAL A 131 -9.22 -2.26 24.48
N LEU A 132 -8.86 -2.97 23.42
CA LEU A 132 -7.52 -3.55 23.25
C LEU A 132 -6.55 -2.60 22.54
N MET A 133 -7.04 -1.87 21.55
CA MET A 133 -6.24 -1.11 20.59
C MET A 133 -7.03 0.09 20.07
N TRP A 134 -6.33 1.12 19.60
CA TRP A 134 -6.93 2.22 18.85
C TRP A 134 -6.81 1.99 17.34
N HIS A 135 -7.94 2.13 16.66
CA HIS A 135 -8.02 2.22 15.21
C HIS A 135 -8.03 3.69 14.83
N ILE A 136 -6.89 4.22 14.38
CA ILE A 136 -6.75 5.65 14.07
C ILE A 136 -7.39 5.96 12.72
N SER A 137 -8.43 6.81 12.72
CA SER A 137 -9.16 7.17 11.50
C SER A 137 -9.67 5.94 10.72
N ASN A 138 -9.56 5.98 9.39
CA ASN A 138 -9.86 4.86 8.50
C ASN A 138 -9.32 5.16 7.11
N GLU A 139 -8.57 4.23 6.51
CA GLU A 139 -8.16 4.28 5.10
C GLU A 139 -7.73 5.68 4.62
N TYR A 140 -6.71 6.25 5.25
CA TYR A 140 -6.21 7.57 4.87
C TYR A 140 -5.93 7.69 3.38
N GLY A 141 -6.26 8.83 2.78
CA GLY A 141 -5.97 9.06 1.38
C GLY A 141 -6.43 10.41 0.84
N GLY A 142 -6.12 10.60 -0.43
CA GLY A 142 -6.44 11.80 -1.20
C GLY A 142 -5.53 12.98 -0.86
N GLU A 143 -5.63 14.03 -1.64
CA GLU A 143 -4.81 15.23 -1.57
C GLU A 143 -5.66 16.50 -1.50
N CYS A 144 -5.04 17.61 -1.14
CA CYS A 144 -5.69 18.90 -1.06
C CYS A 144 -4.75 20.01 -1.55
N HIS A 145 -5.24 20.82 -2.47
CA HIS A 145 -4.49 21.92 -3.11
C HIS A 145 -4.92 23.32 -2.60
N CYS A 146 -5.49 23.42 -1.40
CA CYS A 146 -5.91 24.68 -0.81
C CYS A 146 -4.72 25.59 -0.45
N PRO A 147 -4.95 26.90 -0.18
CA PRO A 147 -3.87 27.82 0.19
C PRO A 147 -3.03 27.37 1.38
N LEU A 148 -3.61 26.67 2.37
CA LEU A 148 -2.88 26.10 3.50
C LEU A 148 -1.91 25.01 3.05
N CYS A 149 -2.35 24.10 2.16
CA CYS A 149 -1.48 23.06 1.59
C CYS A 149 -0.39 23.65 0.71
N GLN A 150 -0.69 24.70 -0.09
CA GLN A 150 0.34 25.39 -0.87
C GLN A 150 1.42 26.00 0.03
N SER A 151 1.02 26.64 1.12
CA SER A 151 1.97 27.21 2.09
C SER A 151 2.79 26.11 2.79
N ALA A 152 2.15 25.03 3.21
CA ALA A 152 2.81 23.89 3.84
C ALA A 152 3.80 23.20 2.90
N PHE A 153 3.44 23.04 1.62
CA PHE A 153 4.33 22.49 0.60
C PHE A 153 5.58 23.35 0.40
N ARG A 154 5.42 24.68 0.28
CA ARG A 154 6.56 25.60 0.24
C ARG A 154 7.46 25.49 1.48
N GLY A 155 6.86 25.34 2.65
CA GLY A 155 7.60 25.10 3.90
C GLY A 155 8.38 23.78 3.89
N TRP A 156 7.75 22.72 3.39
CA TRP A 156 8.37 21.41 3.22
C TRP A 156 9.55 21.47 2.23
N LEU A 157 9.37 22.14 1.09
CA LEU A 157 10.44 22.35 0.10
C LEU A 157 11.60 23.18 0.67
N LYS A 158 11.30 24.27 1.40
CA LYS A 158 12.34 25.07 2.09
C LYS A 158 13.19 24.20 3.03
N LYS A 159 12.57 23.30 3.78
CA LYS A 159 13.27 22.36 4.65
C LYS A 159 14.10 21.36 3.85
N LYS A 160 13.54 20.74 2.82
CA LYS A 160 14.21 19.74 1.99
C LYS A 160 15.44 20.30 1.27
N TYR A 161 15.34 21.53 0.75
CA TYR A 161 16.38 22.17 -0.06
C TYR A 161 17.15 23.27 0.69
N ASN A 162 17.18 23.22 2.04
CA ASN A 162 17.92 24.16 2.88
C ASN A 162 17.64 25.64 2.57
N ASN A 163 16.40 25.97 2.20
CA ASN A 163 15.94 27.29 1.79
C ASN A 163 16.71 27.88 0.59
N ASP A 164 17.26 27.03 -0.28
CA ASP A 164 17.98 27.43 -1.48
C ASP A 164 17.14 27.13 -2.73
N ILE A 165 16.58 28.17 -3.35
CA ILE A 165 15.79 28.04 -4.58
C ILE A 165 16.63 27.58 -5.79
N LYS A 166 17.92 27.87 -5.79
CA LYS A 166 18.82 27.44 -6.85
C LYS A 166 19.02 25.93 -6.81
N GLU A 167 19.04 25.36 -5.60
CA GLU A 167 19.10 23.92 -5.41
C GLU A 167 17.82 23.23 -5.92
N VAL A 168 16.64 23.83 -5.67
CA VAL A 168 15.38 23.37 -6.26
C VAL A 168 15.46 23.36 -7.79
N ASN A 169 15.86 24.49 -8.40
CA ASN A 169 16.00 24.61 -9.85
C ASN A 169 16.96 23.56 -10.41
N ARG A 170 18.10 23.36 -9.75
CA ARG A 170 19.09 22.36 -10.16
C ARG A 170 18.56 20.94 -10.07
N LYS A 171 17.90 20.59 -8.95
CA LYS A 171 17.37 19.23 -8.69
C LYS A 171 16.13 18.89 -9.51
N TRP A 172 15.35 19.87 -9.90
CA TRP A 172 14.19 19.68 -10.78
C TRP A 172 14.50 19.90 -12.25
N ASN A 173 15.73 20.32 -12.60
CA ASN A 173 16.14 20.69 -13.97
C ASN A 173 15.19 21.70 -14.61
N THR A 174 14.85 22.76 -13.90
CA THR A 174 13.87 23.77 -14.33
C THR A 174 14.28 24.61 -15.53
N ALA A 175 15.56 24.53 -15.95
CA ALA A 175 16.03 25.08 -17.22
C ALA A 175 15.22 24.53 -18.43
N PHE A 176 14.64 23.33 -18.29
CA PHE A 176 13.71 22.79 -19.26
C PHE A 176 12.50 23.71 -19.45
N TRP A 177 12.24 24.16 -20.66
CA TRP A 177 11.22 25.15 -21.04
C TRP A 177 11.26 26.48 -20.26
N SER A 178 12.43 26.86 -19.72
CA SER A 178 12.61 28.15 -19.03
C SER A 178 11.78 28.31 -17.74
N HIS A 179 11.66 27.26 -16.97
CA HIS A 179 10.84 27.22 -15.75
C HIS A 179 11.60 27.61 -14.47
N ASP A 180 12.78 28.26 -14.55
CA ASP A 180 13.53 28.64 -13.36
C ASP A 180 12.72 29.51 -12.39
N TYR A 181 12.60 29.05 -11.17
CA TYR A 181 11.98 29.80 -10.08
C TYR A 181 12.98 30.75 -9.42
N GLN A 182 12.54 31.93 -9.05
CA GLN A 182 13.38 32.94 -8.41
C GLN A 182 13.25 32.91 -6.88
N ASN A 183 12.12 32.44 -6.37
CA ASN A 183 11.86 32.29 -4.95
C ASN A 183 10.79 31.22 -4.70
N PHE A 184 10.66 30.79 -3.44
CA PHE A 184 9.72 29.74 -3.04
C PHE A 184 8.25 30.16 -3.19
N ASP A 185 7.92 31.46 -3.21
CA ASP A 185 6.52 31.91 -3.30
C ASP A 185 5.94 31.68 -4.71
N GLN A 186 6.80 31.46 -5.72
CA GLN A 186 6.39 31.10 -7.07
C GLN A 186 6.04 29.61 -7.21
N LEU A 187 6.40 28.78 -6.22
CA LEU A 187 6.15 27.34 -6.27
C LEU A 187 4.71 27.03 -5.91
N GLU A 188 4.07 26.22 -6.72
CA GLU A 188 2.73 25.68 -6.50
C GLU A 188 2.70 24.18 -6.74
N SER A 189 1.71 23.50 -6.16
CA SER A 189 1.47 22.09 -6.45
C SER A 189 1.12 21.87 -7.93
N PRO A 190 1.42 20.70 -8.49
CA PRO A 190 1.07 20.38 -9.88
C PRO A 190 -0.41 20.60 -10.16
N THR A 191 -0.72 21.00 -11.39
CA THR A 191 -2.10 21.20 -11.84
C THR A 191 -2.21 21.07 -13.35
N PRO A 192 -3.27 20.43 -13.88
CA PRO A 192 -3.55 20.42 -15.32
C PRO A 192 -3.77 21.80 -15.92
N LEU A 193 -4.03 22.82 -15.09
CA LEU A 193 -4.16 24.22 -15.51
C LEU A 193 -2.82 24.95 -15.62
N GLY A 194 -1.73 24.31 -15.23
CA GLY A 194 -0.41 24.93 -15.19
C GLY A 194 0.71 23.89 -15.39
N GLU A 195 1.48 23.62 -14.35
CA GLU A 195 2.68 22.79 -14.45
C GLU A 195 2.44 21.32 -14.09
N THR A 196 2.81 20.43 -15.00
CA THR A 196 2.84 18.97 -14.80
C THR A 196 4.05 18.31 -15.47
N SER A 197 4.89 19.09 -16.16
CA SER A 197 6.02 18.57 -16.97
C SER A 197 7.35 18.53 -16.21
N ILE A 198 7.44 19.15 -15.04
CA ILE A 198 8.62 19.09 -14.18
C ILE A 198 8.45 17.89 -13.23
N HIS A 199 9.04 16.76 -13.59
CA HIS A 199 8.89 15.50 -12.83
C HIS A 199 9.36 15.64 -11.38
N GLY A 200 10.44 16.37 -11.12
CA GLY A 200 10.90 16.64 -9.75
C GLY A 200 9.87 17.37 -8.90
N LEU A 201 9.10 18.32 -9.46
CA LEU A 201 7.99 18.97 -8.78
C LEU A 201 6.86 17.97 -8.46
N VAL A 202 6.48 17.13 -9.43
CA VAL A 202 5.41 16.14 -9.27
C VAL A 202 5.78 15.12 -8.19
N LEU A 203 7.00 14.61 -8.21
CA LEU A 203 7.50 13.68 -7.20
C LEU A 203 7.55 14.30 -5.81
N ASP A 204 8.01 15.54 -5.69
CA ASP A 204 8.05 16.23 -4.40
C ASP A 204 6.65 16.56 -3.88
N TRP A 205 5.69 16.81 -4.75
CA TRP A 205 4.29 16.92 -4.35
C TRP A 205 3.75 15.58 -3.81
N LYS A 206 3.98 14.46 -4.49
CA LYS A 206 3.57 13.12 -4.02
C LYS A 206 4.21 12.78 -2.67
N ARG A 207 5.50 13.09 -2.47
CA ARG A 207 6.20 12.94 -1.18
C ARG A 207 5.57 13.80 -0.10
N PHE A 208 5.30 15.08 -0.40
CA PHE A 208 4.65 16.00 0.53
C PHE A 208 3.26 15.50 0.93
N VAL A 209 2.43 15.03 0.00
CA VAL A 209 1.09 14.49 0.29
C VAL A 209 1.19 13.28 1.23
N SER A 210 2.12 12.37 0.97
CA SER A 210 2.40 11.23 1.84
C SER A 210 2.84 11.68 3.24
N ASP A 211 3.86 12.54 3.32
CA ASP A 211 4.39 13.07 4.59
C ASP A 211 3.32 13.82 5.39
N GLN A 212 2.49 14.62 4.72
CA GLN A 212 1.43 15.40 5.35
C GLN A 212 0.32 14.49 5.92
N THR A 213 0.01 13.41 5.23
CA THR A 213 -0.95 12.41 5.70
C THR A 213 -0.41 11.68 6.93
N ILE A 214 0.86 11.29 6.89
CA ILE A 214 1.55 10.63 8.01
C ILE A 214 1.66 11.59 9.22
N ASP A 215 1.95 12.85 8.99
CA ASP A 215 2.00 13.88 10.03
C ASP A 215 0.63 14.09 10.69
N PHE A 216 -0.46 14.05 9.90
CA PHE A 216 -1.80 14.09 10.44
C PHE A 216 -2.11 12.86 11.32
N CYS A 217 -1.77 11.66 10.86
CA CYS A 217 -1.88 10.43 11.65
C CYS A 217 -1.09 10.53 12.97
N LYS A 218 0.15 11.01 12.93
CA LYS A 218 0.96 11.27 14.13
C LYS A 218 0.27 12.21 15.11
N ALA A 219 -0.37 13.28 14.60
CA ALA A 219 -1.08 14.23 15.45
C ALA A 219 -2.30 13.60 16.13
N GLU A 220 -3.00 12.69 15.46
CA GLU A 220 -4.10 11.91 16.04
C GLU A 220 -3.60 10.99 17.15
N ILE A 221 -2.53 10.24 16.91
CA ILE A 221 -1.89 9.37 17.89
C ILE A 221 -1.41 10.18 19.10
N GLN A 222 -0.78 11.35 18.85
CA GLN A 222 -0.26 12.21 19.91
C GLN A 222 -1.38 12.72 20.83
N ALA A 223 -2.57 12.98 20.29
CA ALA A 223 -3.73 13.37 21.10
C ALA A 223 -4.13 12.29 22.12
N LEU A 224 -4.06 11.01 21.73
CA LEU A 224 -4.30 9.88 22.64
C LEU A 224 -3.20 9.78 23.72
N ARG A 225 -1.93 9.96 23.31
CA ARG A 225 -0.78 9.92 24.24
C ARG A 225 -0.82 11.08 25.22
N ASP A 226 -1.20 12.28 24.78
CA ASP A 226 -1.34 13.46 25.67
C ASP A 226 -2.49 13.30 26.69
N ALA A 227 -3.49 12.50 26.39
CA ALA A 227 -4.53 12.09 27.33
C ALA A 227 -4.09 10.95 28.27
N GLY A 228 -2.82 10.53 28.22
CA GLY A 228 -2.26 9.49 29.08
C GLY A 228 -2.49 8.05 28.61
N ASN A 229 -3.05 7.85 27.43
CA ASN A 229 -3.32 6.51 26.90
C ASN A 229 -2.18 5.98 26.05
N HIS A 230 -1.72 4.75 26.32
CA HIS A 230 -0.59 4.09 25.67
C HIS A 230 -0.95 2.73 25.04
N LYS A 231 -2.23 2.42 24.87
CA LYS A 231 -2.65 1.23 24.14
C LYS A 231 -2.09 1.26 22.71
N PRO A 232 -1.85 0.09 22.10
CA PRO A 232 -1.36 0.01 20.73
C PRO A 232 -2.25 0.78 19.76
N VAL A 233 -1.66 1.28 18.68
CA VAL A 233 -2.36 2.01 17.62
C VAL A 233 -2.13 1.35 16.27
N THR A 234 -3.17 1.35 15.46
CA THR A 234 -3.15 0.93 14.05
C THR A 234 -4.02 1.87 13.21
N THR A 235 -3.86 1.82 11.91
CA THR A 235 -4.83 2.31 10.91
C THR A 235 -4.87 1.31 9.77
N ASN A 236 -6.05 1.10 9.20
CA ASN A 236 -6.18 0.18 8.08
C ASN A 236 -5.60 0.78 6.79
N LEU A 237 -4.67 0.05 6.19
CA LEU A 237 -4.04 0.38 4.92
C LEU A 237 -4.85 -0.26 3.77
N MET A 238 -4.76 0.33 2.59
CA MET A 238 -5.53 -0.12 1.42
C MET A 238 -4.59 -0.66 0.35
N TYR A 239 -4.50 -1.96 0.16
CA TYR A 239 -3.73 -2.51 -0.95
C TYR A 239 -2.36 -1.83 -1.09
N ASP A 240 -1.81 -1.75 -2.30
CA ASP A 240 -0.66 -0.91 -2.65
C ASP A 240 -1.11 0.54 -3.00
N PHE A 241 -1.82 1.20 -2.09
CA PHE A 241 -2.43 2.51 -2.32
C PHE A 241 -1.41 3.55 -2.80
N PRO A 242 -1.68 4.29 -3.89
CA PRO A 242 -0.62 5.02 -4.60
C PRO A 242 -0.19 6.33 -3.92
N THR A 243 -0.99 6.92 -3.03
CA THR A 243 -0.73 8.28 -2.53
C THR A 243 0.04 8.36 -1.22
N ILE A 244 0.30 7.22 -0.57
CA ILE A 244 1.00 7.15 0.72
C ILE A 244 2.09 6.10 0.63
N ASN A 245 3.30 6.47 1.01
CA ASN A 245 4.38 5.52 1.19
C ASN A 245 4.14 4.72 2.48
N TYR A 246 3.71 3.48 2.35
CA TYR A 246 3.38 2.64 3.50
C TYR A 246 4.60 2.19 4.32
N HIS A 247 5.80 2.13 3.74
CA HIS A 247 7.00 1.93 4.53
C HIS A 247 7.23 3.07 5.52
N GLU A 248 6.89 4.31 5.16
CA GLU A 248 6.97 5.46 6.06
C GLU A 248 5.78 5.50 7.04
N MET A 249 4.56 5.16 6.59
CA MET A 249 3.38 5.11 7.46
C MET A 249 3.53 4.06 8.56
N ALA A 250 4.05 2.88 8.25
CA ALA A 250 4.24 1.80 9.21
C ALA A 250 5.16 2.17 10.39
N LYS A 251 6.09 3.11 10.20
CA LYS A 251 7.00 3.58 11.26
C LYS A 251 6.28 4.30 12.41
N VAL A 252 5.07 4.79 12.18
CA VAL A 252 4.28 5.53 13.19
C VAL A 252 3.19 4.68 13.83
N LEU A 253 2.95 3.49 13.32
CA LEU A 253 1.98 2.54 13.84
C LEU A 253 2.66 1.50 14.74
N ASP A 254 1.99 1.07 15.79
CA ASP A 254 2.46 -0.05 16.60
C ASP A 254 2.21 -1.38 15.87
N VAL A 255 1.07 -1.52 15.21
CA VAL A 255 0.69 -2.71 14.43
C VAL A 255 0.25 -2.29 13.03
N VAL A 256 0.68 -3.03 12.00
CA VAL A 256 0.16 -2.87 10.64
C VAL A 256 -1.18 -3.58 10.53
N SER A 257 -2.17 -2.91 9.96
CA SER A 257 -3.43 -3.53 9.56
C SER A 257 -3.83 -3.08 8.16
N TRP A 258 -4.63 -3.86 7.46
CA TRP A 258 -5.03 -3.53 6.11
C TRP A 258 -6.35 -4.18 5.68
N ASP A 259 -6.90 -3.69 4.57
CA ASP A 259 -8.20 -4.07 4.04
C ASP A 259 -8.03 -4.81 2.72
N ASN A 260 -8.67 -5.98 2.64
CA ASN A 260 -8.51 -6.89 1.53
C ASN A 260 -9.85 -7.34 0.93
N TYR A 261 -10.12 -6.90 -0.31
CA TYR A 261 -11.35 -7.18 -1.06
C TYR A 261 -11.05 -7.82 -2.43
N PRO A 262 -10.54 -9.06 -2.48
CA PRO A 262 -10.14 -9.70 -3.72
C PRO A 262 -11.32 -9.96 -4.64
N GLN A 263 -11.11 -9.72 -5.94
CA GLN A 263 -12.10 -9.98 -6.99
C GLN A 263 -11.91 -11.40 -7.54
N TRP A 264 -12.26 -12.41 -6.77
CA TRP A 264 -11.97 -13.83 -7.04
C TRP A 264 -12.39 -14.33 -8.43
N HIS A 265 -13.35 -13.71 -9.07
CA HIS A 265 -13.87 -14.13 -10.38
C HIS A 265 -13.35 -13.29 -11.55
N LYS A 266 -12.42 -12.39 -11.30
CA LYS A 266 -11.79 -11.54 -12.32
C LYS A 266 -10.51 -12.20 -12.83
N GLY A 267 -10.65 -13.26 -13.63
CA GLY A 267 -9.53 -14.00 -14.18
C GLY A 267 -9.30 -15.36 -13.52
N PRO A 268 -8.16 -16.00 -13.79
CA PRO A 268 -7.79 -17.26 -13.15
C PRO A 268 -7.62 -17.10 -11.64
N GLU A 269 -8.35 -17.85 -10.84
CA GLU A 269 -8.35 -17.72 -9.36
C GLU A 269 -6.97 -17.82 -8.74
N ARG A 270 -6.09 -18.67 -9.29
CA ARG A 270 -4.70 -18.78 -8.81
C ARG A 270 -3.92 -17.46 -8.92
N LEU A 271 -4.17 -16.65 -9.96
CA LEU A 271 -3.53 -15.35 -10.13
C LEU A 271 -4.08 -14.33 -9.14
N VAL A 272 -5.41 -14.36 -8.92
CA VAL A 272 -6.03 -13.54 -7.86
C VAL A 272 -5.47 -13.92 -6.49
N ALA A 273 -5.30 -15.21 -6.19
CA ALA A 273 -4.71 -15.67 -4.94
C ALA A 273 -3.24 -15.26 -4.81
N MET A 274 -2.47 -15.26 -5.90
CA MET A 274 -1.06 -14.82 -5.89
C MET A 274 -0.94 -13.30 -5.67
N ASP A 275 -1.73 -12.48 -6.36
CA ASP A 275 -1.79 -11.04 -6.14
C ASP A 275 -2.17 -10.74 -4.68
N ASN A 276 -3.17 -11.42 -4.18
CA ASN A 276 -3.61 -11.31 -2.80
C ASN A 276 -2.51 -11.68 -1.79
N GLY A 277 -1.81 -12.78 -2.04
CA GLY A 277 -0.65 -13.20 -1.26
C GLY A 277 0.48 -12.16 -1.28
N MET A 278 0.74 -11.54 -2.44
CA MET A 278 1.72 -10.47 -2.55
C MET A 278 1.35 -9.27 -1.67
N GLN A 279 0.08 -8.87 -1.65
CA GLN A 279 -0.39 -7.77 -0.81
C GLN A 279 -0.25 -8.09 0.69
N HIS A 280 -0.58 -9.31 1.12
CA HIS A 280 -0.31 -9.77 2.49
C HIS A 280 1.18 -9.68 2.83
N ASP A 281 2.05 -10.16 1.92
CA ASP A 281 3.50 -10.13 2.13
C ASP A 281 4.07 -8.71 2.13
N ILE A 282 3.51 -7.76 1.35
CA ILE A 282 3.83 -6.33 1.47
C ILE A 282 3.56 -5.87 2.91
N MET A 283 2.35 -6.08 3.42
CA MET A 283 1.94 -5.60 4.75
C MET A 283 2.80 -6.20 5.87
N ARG A 284 3.11 -7.51 5.79
CA ARG A 284 4.04 -8.16 6.71
C ARG A 284 5.44 -7.55 6.64
N THR A 285 5.94 -7.28 5.43
CA THR A 285 7.30 -6.75 5.22
C THR A 285 7.48 -5.34 5.78
N LEU A 286 6.43 -4.52 5.86
CA LEU A 286 6.51 -3.14 6.37
C LEU A 286 7.17 -3.05 7.75
N LYS A 287 6.94 -4.04 8.63
CA LYS A 287 7.55 -4.12 9.97
C LYS A 287 8.33 -5.43 10.19
N LYS A 288 8.24 -6.40 9.31
CA LYS A 288 8.72 -7.78 9.48
C LYS A 288 8.13 -8.45 10.73
N GLU A 289 6.89 -8.15 11.00
CA GLU A 289 6.09 -8.62 12.13
C GLU A 289 4.70 -9.05 11.64
N PRO A 290 3.95 -9.83 12.44
CA PRO A 290 2.56 -10.13 12.14
C PRO A 290 1.72 -8.88 11.93
N PHE A 291 0.74 -8.95 11.05
CA PHE A 291 -0.19 -7.88 10.75
C PHE A 291 -1.63 -8.27 11.10
N ILE A 292 -2.57 -7.35 10.98
CA ILE A 292 -4.01 -7.57 11.17
C ILE A 292 -4.72 -7.43 9.82
N LEU A 293 -5.46 -8.45 9.40
CA LEU A 293 -6.46 -8.28 8.34
C LEU A 293 -7.68 -7.58 8.96
N MET A 294 -7.74 -6.24 8.79
CA MET A 294 -8.73 -5.39 9.47
C MET A 294 -10.09 -5.43 8.80
N GLU A 295 -10.10 -5.50 7.48
CA GLU A 295 -11.32 -5.61 6.71
C GLU A 295 -11.19 -6.68 5.62
N SER A 296 -12.24 -7.43 5.43
CA SER A 296 -12.48 -8.34 4.32
C SER A 296 -13.98 -8.50 4.14
N CYS A 297 -14.44 -8.96 2.99
CA CYS A 297 -15.86 -9.10 2.77
C CYS A 297 -16.31 -10.57 2.85
N PRO A 298 -17.22 -10.93 3.77
CA PRO A 298 -17.75 -12.30 3.83
C PRO A 298 -18.66 -12.61 2.65
N GLY A 299 -19.33 -11.61 2.09
CA GLY A 299 -20.25 -11.74 0.95
C GLY A 299 -19.79 -10.99 -0.30
N PRO A 300 -20.73 -10.49 -1.14
CA PRO A 300 -20.43 -9.67 -2.29
C PRO A 300 -20.01 -8.25 -1.88
N THR A 301 -19.12 -7.65 -2.66
CA THR A 301 -18.61 -6.29 -2.43
C THR A 301 -19.32 -5.33 -3.38
N ASN A 302 -20.30 -4.58 -2.90
CA ASN A 302 -21.25 -3.82 -3.73
C ASN A 302 -20.66 -2.60 -4.47
N TRP A 303 -19.52 -2.09 -4.05
CA TRP A 303 -18.85 -0.97 -4.72
C TRP A 303 -17.92 -1.42 -5.87
N GLN A 304 -17.67 -2.72 -6.03
CA GLN A 304 -17.05 -3.27 -7.23
C GLN A 304 -17.99 -3.18 -8.42
N SER A 305 -17.46 -3.10 -9.66
CA SER A 305 -18.26 -3.01 -10.89
C SER A 305 -19.26 -4.16 -11.05
N VAL A 306 -18.94 -5.33 -10.52
CA VAL A 306 -19.80 -6.51 -10.44
C VAL A 306 -19.67 -7.15 -9.06
N SER A 307 -20.77 -7.22 -8.33
CA SER A 307 -20.85 -7.84 -6.99
C SER A 307 -21.09 -9.36 -7.12
N LYS A 308 -20.11 -10.08 -7.65
CA LYS A 308 -20.24 -11.53 -7.84
C LYS A 308 -20.14 -12.27 -6.51
N LEU A 309 -21.00 -13.28 -6.32
CA LEU A 309 -20.99 -14.12 -5.13
C LEU A 309 -19.70 -14.95 -5.05
N LYS A 310 -19.17 -15.07 -3.85
CA LYS A 310 -18.15 -16.07 -3.54
C LYS A 310 -18.75 -17.47 -3.56
N ARG A 311 -18.03 -18.43 -4.13
CA ARG A 311 -18.40 -19.84 -4.04
C ARG A 311 -18.19 -20.36 -2.62
N PRO A 312 -18.91 -21.41 -2.20
CA PRO A 312 -18.61 -22.10 -0.92
C PRO A 312 -17.14 -22.48 -0.80
N GLY A 313 -16.55 -22.29 0.37
CA GLY A 313 -15.14 -22.53 0.70
C GLY A 313 -14.17 -21.41 0.26
N MET A 314 -14.60 -20.46 -0.56
CA MET A 314 -13.74 -19.37 -1.02
C MET A 314 -13.43 -18.36 0.11
N LEU A 315 -14.37 -18.13 1.01
CA LEU A 315 -14.19 -17.26 2.18
C LEU A 315 -13.18 -17.88 3.15
N GLU A 316 -13.31 -19.16 3.44
CA GLU A 316 -12.39 -19.93 4.30
C GLU A 316 -10.97 -19.88 3.73
N THR A 317 -10.81 -20.24 2.44
CA THR A 317 -9.49 -20.22 1.76
C THR A 317 -8.84 -18.84 1.83
N ALA A 318 -9.58 -17.76 1.58
CA ALA A 318 -9.06 -16.39 1.64
C ALA A 318 -8.65 -15.99 3.07
N SER A 319 -9.44 -16.37 4.05
CA SER A 319 -9.18 -16.09 5.47
C SER A 319 -7.94 -16.82 5.98
N LEU A 320 -7.83 -18.11 5.68
CA LEU A 320 -6.66 -18.91 6.05
C LEU A 320 -5.41 -18.51 5.26
N GLN A 321 -5.55 -18.02 4.02
CA GLN A 321 -4.44 -17.44 3.28
C GLN A 321 -3.82 -16.25 4.03
N ALA A 322 -4.64 -15.34 4.56
CA ALA A 322 -4.14 -14.21 5.33
C ALA A 322 -3.31 -14.68 6.54
N VAL A 323 -3.79 -15.68 7.29
CA VAL A 323 -3.05 -16.26 8.42
C VAL A 323 -1.75 -16.91 7.95
N ALA A 324 -1.76 -17.67 6.86
CA ALA A 324 -0.58 -18.30 6.29
C ALA A 324 0.49 -17.29 5.84
N HIS A 325 0.10 -16.06 5.52
CA HIS A 325 1.00 -14.95 5.19
C HIS A 325 1.39 -14.09 6.41
N GLY A 326 0.94 -14.44 7.63
CA GLY A 326 1.34 -13.81 8.87
C GLY A 326 0.31 -12.86 9.49
N SER A 327 -0.98 -12.97 9.15
CA SER A 327 -2.02 -12.23 9.84
C SER A 327 -2.37 -12.88 11.18
N ASP A 328 -2.44 -12.06 12.25
CA ASP A 328 -2.90 -12.48 13.58
C ASP A 328 -4.43 -12.41 13.74
N SER A 329 -5.15 -11.97 12.72
CA SER A 329 -6.60 -11.90 12.77
C SER A 329 -7.23 -11.97 11.37
N VAL A 330 -8.53 -12.29 11.36
CA VAL A 330 -9.38 -12.14 10.18
C VAL A 330 -10.62 -11.36 10.62
N MET A 331 -10.71 -10.11 10.18
CA MET A 331 -11.84 -9.24 10.50
C MET A 331 -12.64 -8.91 9.23
N TYR A 332 -13.92 -8.66 9.39
CA TYR A 332 -14.83 -8.45 8.26
C TYR A 332 -15.48 -7.07 8.31
N PHE A 333 -15.55 -6.42 7.18
CA PHE A 333 -16.54 -5.41 6.90
C PHE A 333 -17.75 -6.09 6.24
N GLN A 334 -18.88 -6.27 6.94
CA GLN A 334 -19.16 -5.78 8.26
C GLN A 334 -19.91 -6.85 9.09
N ILE A 335 -20.15 -6.61 10.37
CA ILE A 335 -20.91 -7.53 11.21
C ILE A 335 -22.38 -7.61 10.76
N ARG A 336 -23.10 -6.48 10.74
CA ARG A 336 -24.49 -6.43 10.28
C ARG A 336 -24.62 -5.50 9.07
N LYS A 337 -25.32 -5.96 8.03
CA LYS A 337 -25.62 -5.21 6.83
C LYS A 337 -26.46 -3.98 7.14
N GLY A 338 -26.01 -2.78 6.72
CA GLY A 338 -26.70 -1.52 6.94
C GLY A 338 -28.03 -1.41 6.17
N ARG A 339 -28.98 -0.63 6.70
CA ARG A 339 -30.32 -0.43 6.11
C ARG A 339 -30.31 0.53 4.92
N GLY A 340 -29.33 1.39 4.84
CA GLY A 340 -29.29 2.48 3.85
C GLY A 340 -27.88 2.90 3.50
N GLY A 341 -27.77 3.96 2.70
CA GLY A 341 -26.50 4.49 2.25
C GLY A 341 -25.88 3.70 1.11
N PHE A 342 -24.65 4.06 0.79
CA PHE A 342 -23.91 3.53 -0.34
C PHE A 342 -23.65 2.02 -0.23
N GLU A 343 -23.40 1.53 0.99
CA GLU A 343 -22.98 0.15 1.26
C GLU A 343 -24.11 -0.75 1.80
N LYS A 344 -25.37 -0.36 1.63
CA LYS A 344 -26.51 -1.17 2.10
C LYS A 344 -26.60 -2.60 1.54
N PHE A 345 -25.94 -2.87 0.41
CA PHE A 345 -25.86 -4.20 -0.20
C PHE A 345 -24.46 -4.83 -0.07
N HIS A 346 -23.54 -4.20 0.66
CA HIS A 346 -22.26 -4.80 0.97
C HIS A 346 -22.45 -6.05 1.82
N GLY A 347 -21.65 -7.09 1.53
CA GLY A 347 -21.70 -8.33 2.29
C GLY A 347 -21.42 -8.11 3.78
N ALA A 348 -22.01 -8.92 4.62
CA ALA A 348 -21.88 -8.86 6.05
C ALA A 348 -21.97 -10.26 6.66
N LEU A 349 -21.51 -10.43 7.91
CA LEU A 349 -21.73 -11.65 8.69
C LEU A 349 -23.23 -11.90 8.89
N ILE A 350 -23.98 -10.84 9.24
CA ILE A 350 -25.42 -10.87 9.46
C ILE A 350 -26.11 -10.06 8.37
N ASP A 351 -26.87 -10.73 7.52
CA ASP A 351 -27.65 -10.11 6.42
C ASP A 351 -28.90 -9.39 6.95
N HIS A 352 -29.64 -8.71 6.08
CA HIS A 352 -30.90 -8.06 6.41
C HIS A 352 -31.95 -9.01 6.99
N TYR A 353 -31.92 -10.27 6.59
CA TYR A 353 -32.78 -11.32 7.19
C TYR A 353 -32.46 -11.54 8.67
N GLY A 354 -31.20 -11.35 9.08
CA GLY A 354 -30.80 -11.37 10.49
C GLY A 354 -30.86 -12.74 11.19
N LYS A 355 -30.68 -13.82 10.43
CA LYS A 355 -30.74 -15.19 10.95
C LYS A 355 -29.45 -15.96 10.68
N GLU A 356 -29.23 -17.00 11.49
CA GLU A 356 -28.04 -17.83 11.45
C GLU A 356 -28.06 -18.93 10.36
N ASP A 357 -29.17 -19.18 9.70
CA ASP A 357 -29.31 -20.20 8.65
C ASP A 357 -28.86 -19.75 7.27
N GLU A 358 -28.37 -18.54 7.15
CA GLU A 358 -27.77 -17.98 5.92
C GLU A 358 -26.40 -18.61 5.64
N ARG A 359 -26.14 -18.94 4.36
CA ARG A 359 -24.89 -19.57 3.93
C ARG A 359 -23.64 -18.77 4.36
N THR A 360 -23.64 -17.46 4.14
CA THR A 360 -22.51 -16.58 4.48
C THR A 360 -22.24 -16.58 5.99
N TYR A 361 -23.30 -16.58 6.82
CA TYR A 361 -23.16 -16.68 8.26
C TYR A 361 -22.52 -18.01 8.68
N GLN A 362 -22.96 -19.13 8.08
CA GLN A 362 -22.40 -20.45 8.38
C GLN A 362 -20.92 -20.55 7.99
N GLU A 363 -20.54 -20.04 6.81
CA GLU A 363 -19.13 -19.99 6.38
C GLU A 363 -18.27 -19.13 7.32
N CYS A 364 -18.75 -17.97 7.79
CA CYS A 364 -18.03 -17.17 8.78
C CYS A 364 -17.86 -17.89 10.12
N LYS A 365 -18.90 -18.63 10.54
CA LYS A 365 -18.85 -19.43 11.76
C LYS A 365 -17.84 -20.57 11.64
N GLU A 366 -17.75 -21.22 10.49
CA GLU A 366 -16.74 -22.27 10.22
C GLU A 366 -15.32 -21.66 10.28
N VAL A 367 -15.08 -20.53 9.62
CA VAL A 367 -13.79 -19.81 9.72
C VAL A 367 -13.44 -19.47 11.17
N GLY A 368 -14.40 -18.98 11.96
CA GLY A 368 -14.17 -18.69 13.37
C GLY A 368 -13.74 -19.92 14.17
N ALA A 369 -14.38 -21.07 13.93
CA ALA A 369 -14.03 -22.34 14.57
C ALA A 369 -12.64 -22.85 14.12
N ASP A 370 -12.28 -22.68 12.85
CA ASP A 370 -10.95 -23.04 12.33
C ASP A 370 -9.85 -22.18 12.95
N LEU A 371 -10.09 -20.87 13.08
CA LEU A 371 -9.14 -19.96 13.74
C LEU A 371 -8.89 -20.32 15.20
N GLU A 372 -9.90 -20.79 15.94
CA GLU A 372 -9.71 -21.31 17.30
C GLU A 372 -8.82 -22.57 17.33
N GLN A 373 -8.91 -23.43 16.31
CA GLN A 373 -8.09 -24.65 16.22
C GLN A 373 -6.62 -24.37 15.93
N ILE A 374 -6.31 -23.26 15.28
CA ILE A 374 -4.93 -22.85 14.94
C ILE A 374 -4.40 -21.72 15.84
N ASP A 375 -4.98 -21.53 17.02
CA ASP A 375 -4.63 -20.48 17.98
C ASP A 375 -3.12 -20.44 18.33
N GLU A 376 -2.43 -21.57 18.23
CA GLU A 376 -0.98 -21.68 18.43
C GLU A 376 -0.14 -20.90 17.41
N LEU A 377 -0.72 -20.51 16.25
CA LEU A 377 -0.06 -19.70 15.22
C LEU A 377 -0.04 -18.20 15.53
N LYS A 378 -0.73 -17.76 16.57
CA LYS A 378 -0.69 -16.34 16.97
C LYS A 378 0.74 -15.88 17.21
N HIS A 379 1.05 -14.69 16.71
CA HIS A 379 2.37 -14.06 16.76
C HIS A 379 3.49 -14.86 16.05
N ALA A 380 3.12 -15.85 15.23
CA ALA A 380 4.09 -16.56 14.40
C ALA A 380 4.64 -15.62 13.32
N ASN A 381 5.96 -15.59 13.19
CA ASN A 381 6.61 -14.76 12.18
C ASN A 381 7.01 -15.59 10.96
N VAL A 382 6.65 -15.12 9.78
CA VAL A 382 7.02 -15.72 8.50
C VAL A 382 8.39 -15.19 8.09
N LYS A 383 9.36 -16.11 7.90
CA LYS A 383 10.70 -15.76 7.42
C LYS A 383 10.80 -15.96 5.92
N ALA A 384 11.48 -15.05 5.24
CA ALA A 384 11.75 -15.10 3.81
C ALA A 384 13.27 -15.04 3.54
N ASP A 385 13.75 -15.93 2.67
CA ASP A 385 15.12 -15.90 2.14
C ASP A 385 15.22 -15.06 0.84
N VAL A 386 14.07 -14.69 0.27
CA VAL A 386 13.95 -13.96 -0.99
C VAL A 386 13.29 -12.62 -0.73
N ALA A 387 13.83 -11.57 -1.36
CA ALA A 387 13.21 -10.25 -1.43
C ALA A 387 12.96 -9.83 -2.87
N VAL A 388 11.80 -9.27 -3.15
CA VAL A 388 11.49 -8.58 -4.40
C VAL A 388 11.19 -7.12 -4.05
N ILE A 389 12.01 -6.19 -4.54
CA ILE A 389 11.89 -4.77 -4.20
C ILE A 389 10.56 -4.21 -4.71
N TYR A 390 9.77 -3.63 -3.79
CA TYR A 390 8.59 -2.84 -4.09
C TYR A 390 8.72 -1.46 -3.45
N ASP A 391 8.95 -0.44 -4.26
CA ASP A 391 9.24 0.92 -3.78
C ASP A 391 8.21 1.92 -4.30
N TRP A 392 7.52 2.64 -3.39
CA TRP A 392 6.50 3.64 -3.74
C TRP A 392 7.07 4.81 -4.52
N GLU A 393 8.27 5.27 -4.17
CA GLU A 393 8.86 6.41 -4.89
C GLU A 393 9.30 6.02 -6.30
N ASN A 394 9.82 4.79 -6.49
CA ASN A 394 10.06 4.26 -7.83
C ASN A 394 8.77 4.12 -8.63
N ARG A 395 7.69 3.64 -8.01
CA ARG A 395 6.37 3.58 -8.66
C ARG A 395 5.92 4.95 -9.12
N TRP A 396 5.99 5.96 -8.26
CA TRP A 396 5.64 7.33 -8.61
C TRP A 396 6.49 7.86 -9.79
N ALA A 397 7.79 7.60 -9.79
CA ALA A 397 8.68 8.01 -10.87
C ALA A 397 8.34 7.33 -12.20
N VAL A 398 8.07 6.01 -12.17
CA VAL A 398 7.67 5.25 -13.37
C VAL A 398 6.33 5.75 -13.94
N GLU A 399 5.36 6.08 -13.09
CA GLU A 399 4.05 6.59 -13.50
C GLU A 399 4.16 7.95 -14.22
N GLU A 400 5.13 8.79 -13.86
CA GLU A 400 5.35 10.11 -14.46
C GLU A 400 6.31 10.07 -15.65
N ALA A 401 7.15 9.05 -15.77
CA ALA A 401 8.19 8.98 -16.79
C ALA A 401 7.63 9.00 -18.22
N GLN A 402 8.17 9.89 -19.04
CA GLN A 402 7.99 9.87 -20.49
C GLN A 402 9.13 9.01 -21.08
N GLY A 403 9.00 7.69 -20.92
CA GLY A 403 10.05 6.73 -21.21
C GLY A 403 9.92 6.05 -22.56
N PRO A 404 10.44 4.84 -22.72
CA PRO A 404 10.30 4.06 -23.95
C PRO A 404 8.84 3.84 -24.33
N ARG A 405 7.95 3.75 -23.34
CA ARG A 405 6.49 3.73 -23.52
C ARG A 405 5.87 4.79 -22.61
N ASN A 406 4.95 5.58 -23.13
CA ASN A 406 4.18 6.57 -22.35
C ASN A 406 2.89 5.99 -21.75
N LYS A 407 2.59 4.73 -22.07
CA LYS A 407 1.47 3.95 -21.54
C LYS A 407 1.92 2.51 -21.33
N GLY A 408 1.37 1.87 -20.30
CA GLY A 408 1.64 0.46 -20.05
C GLY A 408 3.02 0.17 -19.46
N MET A 409 3.53 1.06 -18.61
CA MET A 409 4.81 0.87 -17.89
C MET A 409 4.70 -0.16 -16.74
N PHE A 410 3.52 -0.40 -16.22
CA PHE A 410 3.13 -1.53 -15.34
C PHE A 410 4.17 -1.97 -14.30
N TYR A 411 4.61 -1.05 -13.40
CA TYR A 411 5.60 -1.39 -12.37
C TYR A 411 5.12 -2.52 -11.46
N LYS A 412 3.88 -2.43 -10.96
CA LYS A 412 3.30 -3.46 -10.07
C LYS A 412 3.28 -4.83 -10.75
N GLU A 413 2.75 -4.92 -11.95
CA GLU A 413 2.63 -6.17 -12.72
C GLU A 413 4.01 -6.76 -13.05
N THR A 414 5.04 -5.91 -13.21
CA THR A 414 6.41 -6.37 -13.37
C THR A 414 6.91 -7.01 -12.08
N VAL A 415 6.68 -6.39 -10.92
CA VAL A 415 7.01 -6.98 -9.61
C VAL A 415 6.27 -8.31 -9.40
N GLU A 416 4.99 -8.38 -9.75
CA GLU A 416 4.16 -9.58 -9.64
C GLU A 416 4.75 -10.78 -10.39
N LYS A 417 5.26 -10.58 -11.62
CA LYS A 417 5.88 -11.67 -12.41
C LYS A 417 7.02 -12.35 -11.64
N HIS A 418 7.85 -11.56 -10.98
CA HIS A 418 8.99 -12.06 -10.19
C HIS A 418 8.53 -12.71 -8.88
N TYR A 419 7.60 -12.07 -8.18
CA TYR A 419 7.01 -12.61 -6.96
C TYR A 419 6.36 -13.98 -7.21
N TYR A 420 5.55 -14.11 -8.27
CA TYR A 420 4.83 -15.34 -8.60
C TYR A 420 5.77 -16.50 -8.88
N ALA A 421 6.91 -16.28 -9.55
CA ALA A 421 7.88 -17.31 -9.83
C ALA A 421 8.43 -17.95 -8.54
N PHE A 422 8.81 -17.16 -7.54
CA PHE A 422 9.27 -17.67 -6.25
C PHE A 422 8.15 -18.34 -5.44
N ARG A 423 6.93 -17.77 -5.45
CA ARG A 423 5.80 -18.39 -4.75
C ARG A 423 5.41 -19.76 -5.33
N LYS A 424 5.58 -19.97 -6.63
CA LYS A 424 5.40 -21.28 -7.27
C LYS A 424 6.39 -22.33 -6.74
N LEU A 425 7.58 -21.93 -6.37
CA LEU A 425 8.60 -22.78 -5.73
C LEU A 425 8.31 -23.03 -4.25
N GLY A 426 7.23 -22.47 -3.69
CA GLY A 426 6.89 -22.59 -2.28
C GLY A 426 7.74 -21.70 -1.36
N LEU A 427 8.48 -20.75 -1.90
CA LEU A 427 9.34 -19.85 -1.13
C LEU A 427 8.54 -18.66 -0.59
N ASN A 428 8.81 -18.26 0.64
CA ASN A 428 8.32 -17.00 1.18
C ASN A 428 9.12 -15.84 0.59
N VAL A 429 8.42 -14.73 0.35
CA VAL A 429 9.00 -13.54 -0.28
C VAL A 429 8.66 -12.31 0.56
N ASP A 430 9.65 -11.49 0.84
CA ASP A 430 9.46 -10.15 1.38
C ASP A 430 9.46 -9.11 0.24
N LEU A 431 8.77 -8.01 0.45
CA LEU A 431 8.72 -6.89 -0.50
C LEU A 431 9.24 -5.59 0.15
N PRO A 432 10.56 -5.50 0.43
CA PRO A 432 11.15 -4.28 1.00
C PRO A 432 11.23 -3.16 -0.05
N ASP A 433 11.33 -1.92 0.43
CA ASP A 433 11.76 -0.80 -0.39
C ASP A 433 13.29 -0.65 -0.41
N MET A 434 13.81 0.30 -1.20
CA MET A 434 15.25 0.57 -1.31
C MET A 434 15.88 1.08 0.00
N THR A 435 15.10 1.53 0.98
CA THR A 435 15.64 2.06 2.25
C THR A 435 15.94 0.98 3.27
N GLN A 436 15.28 -0.17 3.17
CA GLN A 436 15.47 -1.30 4.09
C GLN A 436 16.79 -2.03 3.84
N ASP A 437 17.26 -2.74 4.86
CA ASP A 437 18.48 -3.53 4.75
C ASP A 437 18.22 -4.81 3.94
N LEU A 438 19.22 -5.19 3.13
CA LEU A 438 19.20 -6.43 2.34
C LEU A 438 19.84 -7.60 3.09
N ASP A 439 20.42 -7.36 4.25
CA ASP A 439 21.06 -8.38 5.07
C ASP A 439 20.05 -9.45 5.50
N GLY A 440 20.45 -10.71 5.37
CA GLY A 440 19.63 -11.89 5.72
C GLY A 440 18.87 -12.52 4.57
N TYR A 441 18.74 -11.85 3.42
CA TYR A 441 18.24 -12.48 2.21
C TYR A 441 19.34 -13.23 1.48
N LYS A 442 18.97 -14.28 0.74
CA LYS A 442 19.86 -15.00 -0.18
C LYS A 442 19.74 -14.45 -1.60
N ILE A 443 18.51 -14.11 -1.99
CA ILE A 443 18.19 -13.58 -3.31
C ILE A 443 17.44 -12.26 -3.14
N VAL A 444 17.88 -11.24 -3.88
CA VAL A 444 17.20 -9.93 -3.97
C VAL A 444 16.93 -9.62 -5.44
N VAL A 445 15.68 -9.33 -5.77
CA VAL A 445 15.25 -8.96 -7.12
C VAL A 445 14.80 -7.50 -7.15
N ALA A 446 15.28 -6.75 -8.14
CA ALA A 446 14.95 -5.34 -8.39
C ALA A 446 14.27 -5.19 -9.77
N PRO A 447 12.95 -5.44 -9.87
CA PRO A 447 12.24 -5.38 -11.14
C PRO A 447 12.01 -3.94 -11.57
N MET A 448 12.41 -3.56 -12.77
CA MET A 448 12.22 -2.23 -13.38
C MET A 448 12.40 -1.09 -12.36
N LEU A 449 13.53 -1.13 -11.63
CA LEU A 449 13.84 -0.15 -10.60
C LEU A 449 14.45 1.09 -11.24
N TYR A 450 13.61 1.84 -11.96
CA TYR A 450 13.92 3.00 -12.78
C TYR A 450 14.70 4.07 -12.03
N MET A 451 14.23 4.40 -10.83
CA MET A 451 14.84 5.38 -9.94
C MET A 451 15.64 4.68 -8.84
N PHE A 452 16.89 5.10 -8.61
CA PHE A 452 17.63 4.71 -7.42
C PHE A 452 17.55 5.78 -6.35
N ARG A 453 17.17 5.36 -5.14
CA ARG A 453 17.24 6.21 -3.94
C ARG A 453 18.67 6.23 -3.42
N ALA A 454 19.08 7.36 -2.83
CA ALA A 454 20.44 7.54 -2.33
C ALA A 454 20.93 6.39 -1.44
N GLY A 455 22.10 5.85 -1.75
CA GLY A 455 22.77 4.77 -1.01
C GLY A 455 22.29 3.36 -1.34
N PHE A 456 21.33 3.18 -2.24
CA PHE A 456 20.88 1.85 -2.65
C PHE A 456 21.99 1.07 -3.37
N GLU A 457 22.75 1.73 -4.24
CA GLU A 457 23.86 1.12 -4.98
C GLU A 457 24.91 0.51 -4.03
N GLU A 458 25.23 1.19 -2.96
CA GLU A 458 26.20 0.68 -1.96
C GLU A 458 25.66 -0.54 -1.20
N LYS A 459 24.35 -0.56 -0.90
CA LYS A 459 23.71 -1.74 -0.29
C LYS A 459 23.77 -2.95 -1.20
N VAL A 460 23.44 -2.76 -2.50
CA VAL A 460 23.52 -3.82 -3.51
C VAL A 460 24.94 -4.33 -3.66
N ARG A 461 25.91 -3.43 -3.80
CA ARG A 461 27.33 -3.77 -3.90
C ARG A 461 27.77 -4.66 -2.74
N LYS A 462 27.53 -4.20 -1.52
CA LYS A 462 27.86 -4.94 -0.29
C LYS A 462 27.16 -6.30 -0.25
N PHE A 463 25.89 -6.36 -0.61
CA PHE A 463 25.11 -7.59 -0.63
C PHE A 463 25.74 -8.64 -1.56
N VAL A 464 26.09 -8.25 -2.79
CA VAL A 464 26.69 -9.18 -3.77
C VAL A 464 28.13 -9.53 -3.38
N GLU A 465 28.95 -8.58 -2.94
CA GLU A 465 30.32 -8.83 -2.46
C GLU A 465 30.36 -9.91 -1.35
N ASN A 466 29.35 -9.94 -0.49
CA ASN A 466 29.24 -10.88 0.63
C ASN A 466 28.66 -12.24 0.24
N GLY A 467 28.24 -12.45 -1.01
CA GLY A 467 27.78 -13.75 -1.51
C GLY A 467 26.28 -13.79 -1.83
N GLY A 468 25.58 -12.67 -1.79
CA GLY A 468 24.18 -12.59 -2.19
C GLY A 468 23.99 -12.73 -3.70
N THR A 469 22.83 -13.23 -4.09
CA THR A 469 22.38 -13.26 -5.49
C THR A 469 21.47 -12.07 -5.74
N PHE A 470 21.89 -11.17 -6.63
CA PHE A 470 21.11 -9.97 -7.01
C PHE A 470 20.61 -10.08 -8.45
N ILE A 471 19.33 -9.82 -8.68
CA ILE A 471 18.70 -9.89 -9.99
C ILE A 471 18.08 -8.52 -10.28
N MET A 472 18.50 -7.89 -11.37
CA MET A 472 17.94 -6.61 -11.83
C MET A 472 17.39 -6.75 -13.24
N THR A 473 16.37 -5.97 -13.56
CA THR A 473 15.77 -6.05 -14.89
C THR A 473 16.02 -4.78 -15.72
N TYR A 474 15.57 -4.82 -16.96
CA TYR A 474 15.57 -3.70 -17.87
C TYR A 474 15.09 -2.40 -17.22
N TRP A 475 15.54 -1.28 -17.78
CA TRP A 475 15.16 0.08 -17.40
C TRP A 475 15.31 0.37 -15.89
N SER A 476 16.42 -0.11 -15.32
CA SER A 476 16.78 0.12 -13.92
C SER A 476 17.99 1.04 -13.79
N GLY A 477 18.02 1.84 -12.71
CA GLY A 477 19.10 2.76 -12.41
C GLY A 477 19.28 3.85 -13.47
N VAL A 478 18.18 4.36 -14.01
CA VAL A 478 18.15 5.36 -15.08
C VAL A 478 18.21 6.78 -14.51
N VAL A 479 17.53 7.02 -13.39
CA VAL A 479 17.46 8.33 -12.72
C VAL A 479 17.82 8.24 -11.24
N ASP A 480 18.21 9.40 -10.68
CA ASP A 480 18.37 9.59 -9.23
C ASP A 480 17.02 9.86 -8.53
N GLU A 481 17.05 10.08 -7.22
CA GLU A 481 15.86 10.36 -6.41
C GLU A 481 15.11 11.67 -6.75
N ASN A 482 15.68 12.49 -7.66
CA ASN A 482 15.04 13.72 -8.16
C ASN A 482 14.51 13.58 -9.59
N ASP A 483 14.51 12.35 -10.12
CA ASP A 483 14.17 12.03 -11.51
C ASP A 483 15.14 12.65 -12.54
N LEU A 484 16.38 12.85 -12.14
CA LEU A 484 17.42 13.28 -13.06
C LEU A 484 18.19 12.08 -13.62
N CYS A 485 18.31 12.00 -14.95
CA CYS A 485 19.08 10.93 -15.58
C CYS A 485 20.53 10.90 -15.05
N VAL A 486 20.99 9.72 -14.66
CA VAL A 486 22.35 9.53 -14.19
C VAL A 486 23.35 9.78 -15.33
N LEU A 487 24.44 10.47 -15.02
CA LEU A 487 25.51 10.74 -15.97
C LEU A 487 26.55 9.62 -15.91
N GLY A 488 27.12 9.29 -17.07
CA GLY A 488 28.19 8.29 -17.17
C GLY A 488 27.74 6.88 -17.55
N GLY A 489 26.43 6.64 -17.61
CA GLY A 489 25.85 5.38 -18.08
C GLY A 489 24.99 4.67 -17.06
N THR A 490 24.19 3.74 -17.54
CA THR A 490 23.22 2.96 -16.76
C THR A 490 23.56 1.46 -16.78
N PRO A 491 23.19 0.70 -15.73
CA PRO A 491 22.54 1.14 -14.47
C PRO A 491 23.49 1.98 -13.61
N GLY A 492 23.01 3.14 -13.15
CA GLY A 492 23.81 4.10 -12.40
C GLY A 492 24.47 3.46 -11.17
N GLY A 493 25.79 3.66 -11.00
CA GLY A 493 26.53 3.15 -9.83
C GLY A 493 26.72 1.64 -9.74
N LEU A 494 26.07 0.84 -10.64
CA LEU A 494 26.11 -0.63 -10.60
C LEU A 494 26.61 -1.31 -11.89
N MET A 495 27.14 -0.55 -12.86
CA MET A 495 27.63 -1.12 -14.12
C MET A 495 28.72 -2.17 -13.91
N ASP A 496 29.60 -1.99 -12.95
CA ASP A 496 30.67 -2.95 -12.60
C ASP A 496 30.13 -4.18 -11.87
N VAL A 497 29.17 -3.99 -10.96
CA VAL A 497 28.49 -5.12 -10.27
C VAL A 497 27.75 -5.97 -11.29
N MET A 498 27.03 -5.34 -12.21
CA MET A 498 26.28 -6.05 -13.28
C MET A 498 27.17 -6.54 -14.42
N GLY A 499 28.42 -6.05 -14.52
CA GLY A 499 29.38 -6.41 -15.56
C GLY A 499 28.97 -5.94 -16.96
N LEU A 500 28.14 -4.91 -17.08
CA LEU A 500 27.59 -4.41 -18.33
C LEU A 500 27.24 -2.92 -18.27
N ARG A 501 26.92 -2.34 -19.43
CA ARG A 501 26.32 -1.02 -19.60
C ARG A 501 25.08 -1.14 -20.49
N SER A 502 23.97 -0.56 -20.08
CA SER A 502 22.79 -0.41 -20.95
C SER A 502 23.07 0.61 -22.06
N THR A 503 22.64 0.33 -23.27
CA THR A 503 22.87 1.20 -24.44
C THR A 503 21.58 1.78 -24.99
N GLU A 504 20.65 0.94 -25.42
CA GLU A 504 19.39 1.30 -26.04
C GLU A 504 18.27 0.44 -25.45
N ILE A 505 17.05 0.87 -25.61
CA ILE A 505 15.88 0.07 -25.26
C ILE A 505 14.87 0.16 -26.40
N ASP A 506 14.54 -0.98 -26.98
CA ASP A 506 13.46 -1.10 -27.96
C ASP A 506 12.14 -1.32 -27.24
N ALA A 507 11.13 -0.51 -27.59
CA ALA A 507 9.78 -0.61 -27.05
C ALA A 507 8.84 -1.15 -28.12
N LEU A 508 8.40 -2.36 -27.95
CA LEU A 508 7.51 -3.05 -28.88
C LEU A 508 6.09 -2.49 -28.80
N TYR A 509 5.39 -2.43 -29.92
CA TYR A 509 3.96 -2.09 -29.94
C TYR A 509 3.12 -3.19 -29.28
N ASP A 510 1.90 -2.84 -28.88
CA ASP A 510 0.98 -3.83 -28.29
C ASP A 510 0.70 -4.96 -29.31
N GLY A 511 0.96 -6.19 -28.89
CA GLY A 511 0.83 -7.39 -29.73
C GLY A 511 2.09 -7.76 -30.52
N GLU A 512 3.11 -6.93 -30.54
CA GLU A 512 4.44 -7.31 -31.04
C GLU A 512 5.19 -8.11 -29.96
N THR A 513 5.98 -9.07 -30.41
CA THR A 513 6.82 -9.91 -29.56
C THR A 513 8.19 -10.10 -30.19
N ASN A 514 9.19 -10.37 -29.35
CA ASN A 514 10.47 -10.91 -29.74
C ASN A 514 10.69 -12.24 -29.01
N VAL A 515 11.76 -12.92 -29.29
CA VAL A 515 12.12 -14.23 -28.70
C VAL A 515 13.39 -14.08 -27.89
N VAL A 516 13.41 -14.70 -26.70
CA VAL A 516 14.58 -14.85 -25.86
C VAL A 516 15.02 -16.30 -25.93
N LYS A 517 16.25 -16.58 -26.44
CA LYS A 517 16.80 -17.92 -26.67
C LYS A 517 17.94 -18.21 -25.72
N ALA A 518 17.95 -19.39 -25.11
CA ALA A 518 19.10 -19.82 -24.32
C ALA A 518 20.38 -19.94 -25.18
N VAL A 519 21.52 -19.52 -24.62
CA VAL A 519 22.82 -19.67 -25.28
C VAL A 519 23.24 -21.14 -25.36
N VAL A 520 22.84 -21.92 -24.35
CA VAL A 520 23.12 -23.37 -24.29
C VAL A 520 21.77 -24.12 -24.24
N GLY A 521 21.59 -25.07 -25.13
CA GLY A 521 20.35 -25.83 -25.25
C GLY A 521 19.39 -25.26 -26.30
N ASP A 522 18.17 -25.79 -26.38
CA ASP A 522 17.15 -25.44 -27.34
C ASP A 522 15.88 -24.95 -26.61
N VAL A 523 16.06 -23.95 -25.75
CA VAL A 523 14.95 -23.35 -24.98
C VAL A 523 14.76 -21.92 -25.42
N SER A 524 13.50 -21.53 -25.64
CA SER A 524 13.13 -20.17 -25.99
C SER A 524 11.82 -19.74 -25.36
N TYR A 525 11.68 -18.44 -25.15
CA TYR A 525 10.52 -17.79 -24.55
C TYR A 525 10.16 -16.54 -25.34
N GLN A 526 8.91 -16.12 -25.27
CA GLN A 526 8.49 -14.86 -25.83
C GLN A 526 8.77 -13.69 -24.84
N CYS A 527 9.06 -12.53 -25.40
CA CYS A 527 9.09 -11.27 -24.67
C CYS A 527 8.29 -10.20 -25.41
N GLU A 528 7.80 -9.23 -24.67
CA GLU A 528 6.93 -8.16 -25.12
C GLU A 528 7.37 -6.82 -24.51
N ARG A 529 6.80 -5.73 -24.92
CA ARG A 529 6.96 -4.37 -24.38
C ARG A 529 8.40 -3.82 -24.41
N PHE A 530 9.38 -4.53 -23.86
CA PHE A 530 10.75 -4.02 -23.70
C PHE A 530 11.81 -5.04 -24.09
N CYS A 531 12.73 -4.61 -24.94
CA CYS A 531 13.96 -5.32 -25.28
C CYS A 531 15.14 -4.35 -25.09
N GLN A 532 15.79 -4.39 -23.93
CA GLN A 532 16.94 -3.55 -23.65
C GLN A 532 18.22 -4.13 -24.22
N LEU A 533 19.01 -3.30 -24.91
CA LEU A 533 20.31 -3.67 -25.45
C LEU A 533 21.40 -3.32 -24.43
N VAL A 534 22.37 -4.19 -24.29
CA VAL A 534 23.47 -4.02 -23.35
C VAL A 534 24.82 -4.29 -23.99
N ASP A 535 25.82 -3.54 -23.54
CA ASP A 535 27.23 -3.71 -23.89
C ASP A 535 27.91 -4.44 -22.72
N VAL A 536 28.15 -5.75 -22.88
CA VAL A 536 28.74 -6.59 -21.83
C VAL A 536 30.24 -6.31 -21.69
N LYS A 537 30.72 -6.30 -20.44
CA LYS A 537 32.13 -6.08 -20.08
C LYS A 537 32.74 -7.33 -19.45
N THR A 538 32.22 -7.73 -18.30
CA THR A 538 32.64 -8.92 -17.55
C THR A 538 31.52 -9.96 -17.43
N ALA A 539 30.28 -9.55 -17.69
CA ALA A 539 29.14 -10.46 -17.63
C ALA A 539 29.13 -11.48 -18.78
N GLU A 540 28.56 -12.63 -18.53
CA GLU A 540 28.37 -13.70 -19.50
C GLU A 540 26.89 -13.77 -19.93
N PRO A 541 26.58 -13.81 -21.24
CA PRO A 541 25.23 -14.02 -21.73
C PRO A 541 24.70 -15.43 -21.42
N LEU A 542 23.53 -15.51 -20.82
CA LEU A 542 22.77 -16.76 -20.60
C LEU A 542 21.68 -16.94 -21.66
N PHE A 543 21.07 -15.82 -22.08
CA PHE A 543 20.08 -15.77 -23.15
C PHE A 543 20.39 -14.63 -24.12
N VAL A 544 19.96 -14.80 -25.38
CA VAL A 544 20.10 -13.81 -26.46
C VAL A 544 18.76 -13.56 -27.13
N TYR A 545 18.59 -12.39 -27.76
CA TYR A 545 17.43 -12.11 -28.60
C TYR A 545 17.45 -12.98 -29.86
N GLY A 546 16.28 -13.45 -30.29
CA GLY A 546 16.13 -14.35 -31.43
C GLY A 546 15.77 -13.65 -32.73
N GLU A 547 15.22 -12.46 -32.67
CA GLU A 547 14.62 -11.73 -33.81
C GLU A 547 15.05 -10.28 -33.80
N ASP A 548 14.66 -9.54 -34.86
CA ASP A 548 14.98 -8.13 -35.14
C ASP A 548 16.47 -7.90 -35.46
N PHE A 549 16.85 -6.61 -35.73
CA PHE A 549 18.23 -6.22 -36.11
C PHE A 549 19.25 -6.49 -35.00
N TYR A 550 18.82 -6.66 -33.77
CA TYR A 550 19.66 -6.98 -32.60
C TYR A 550 19.64 -8.48 -32.23
N ALA A 551 19.15 -9.34 -33.11
CA ALA A 551 19.20 -10.80 -32.90
C ALA A 551 20.64 -11.28 -32.59
N GLY A 552 20.78 -12.14 -31.58
CA GLY A 552 22.07 -12.62 -31.11
C GLY A 552 22.71 -11.75 -30.02
N THR A 553 22.18 -10.55 -29.73
CA THR A 553 22.67 -9.74 -28.59
C THR A 553 22.09 -10.24 -27.26
N PRO A 554 22.74 -9.97 -26.10
CA PRO A 554 22.32 -10.50 -24.80
C PRO A 554 20.90 -10.07 -24.41
N ALA A 555 20.08 -11.03 -23.96
CA ALA A 555 18.75 -10.81 -23.40
C ALA A 555 18.69 -11.13 -21.88
N MET A 556 19.68 -11.90 -21.37
CA MET A 556 19.95 -12.09 -19.95
C MET A 556 21.43 -12.39 -19.76
N THR A 557 22.01 -11.83 -18.71
CA THR A 557 23.42 -12.03 -18.36
C THR A 557 23.61 -12.39 -16.89
N VAL A 558 24.77 -12.97 -16.57
CA VAL A 558 25.25 -13.15 -15.19
C VAL A 558 26.67 -12.62 -15.06
N ASN A 559 26.96 -11.97 -13.95
CA ASN A 559 28.29 -11.49 -13.58
C ASN A 559 28.67 -12.00 -12.19
N GLU A 560 29.89 -12.46 -12.03
CA GLU A 560 30.47 -12.76 -10.71
C GLU A 560 31.05 -11.47 -10.12
N PHE A 561 30.64 -11.11 -8.90
CA PHE A 561 31.16 -9.94 -8.21
C PHE A 561 31.38 -10.25 -6.73
N GLY A 562 32.63 -10.11 -6.27
CA GLY A 562 33.00 -10.54 -4.93
C GLY A 562 32.77 -12.05 -4.72
N LYS A 563 31.88 -12.41 -3.81
CA LYS A 563 31.51 -13.82 -3.54
C LYS A 563 30.13 -14.19 -4.12
N GLY A 564 29.42 -13.23 -4.65
CA GLY A 564 28.04 -13.37 -5.13
C GLY A 564 27.91 -13.28 -6.64
N LYS A 565 26.65 -13.26 -7.07
CA LYS A 565 26.29 -13.19 -8.49
C LYS A 565 25.27 -12.08 -8.73
N ALA A 566 25.43 -11.39 -9.85
CA ALA A 566 24.50 -10.36 -10.32
C ALA A 566 23.93 -10.76 -11.69
N TYR A 567 22.62 -10.91 -11.77
CA TYR A 567 21.90 -11.22 -13.01
C TYR A 567 21.22 -9.98 -13.55
N TYR A 568 21.28 -9.78 -14.86
CA TYR A 568 20.55 -8.71 -15.53
C TYR A 568 19.62 -9.28 -16.60
N ILE A 569 18.31 -9.03 -16.46
CA ILE A 569 17.28 -9.47 -17.39
C ILE A 569 16.91 -8.28 -18.29
N CYS A 570 17.27 -8.36 -19.56
CA CYS A 570 17.13 -7.27 -20.51
C CYS A 570 15.71 -7.17 -21.13
N ALA A 571 14.92 -8.25 -21.04
CA ALA A 571 13.64 -8.37 -21.72
C ALA A 571 12.45 -8.52 -20.75
N ASP A 572 11.31 -7.95 -21.13
CA ASP A 572 10.04 -8.25 -20.47
C ASP A 572 9.48 -9.60 -20.96
N ALA A 573 10.05 -10.67 -20.43
CA ALA A 573 9.72 -12.02 -20.84
C ALA A 573 8.38 -12.52 -20.27
N GLU A 574 7.82 -13.55 -20.90
CA GLU A 574 6.63 -14.26 -20.42
C GLU A 574 6.85 -14.90 -19.04
N GLN A 575 5.77 -15.15 -18.29
CA GLN A 575 5.85 -15.71 -16.94
C GLN A 575 6.65 -17.02 -16.85
N LYS A 576 6.53 -17.88 -17.87
CA LYS A 576 7.23 -19.17 -17.92
C LYS A 576 8.75 -19.01 -17.92
N PHE A 577 9.29 -17.91 -18.46
CA PHE A 577 10.72 -17.61 -18.39
C PHE A 577 11.15 -17.46 -16.93
N PHE A 578 10.46 -16.61 -16.17
CA PHE A 578 10.80 -16.37 -14.76
C PHE A 578 10.63 -17.63 -13.91
N ASP A 579 9.55 -18.39 -14.14
CA ASP A 579 9.29 -19.64 -13.44
C ASP A 579 10.46 -20.62 -13.58
N ASN A 580 10.98 -20.81 -14.80
CA ASN A 580 12.04 -21.77 -15.08
C ASN A 580 13.43 -21.24 -14.66
N VAL A 581 13.71 -19.96 -14.94
CA VAL A 581 15.03 -19.37 -14.63
C VAL A 581 15.24 -19.29 -13.11
N TYR A 582 14.21 -18.99 -12.33
CA TYR A 582 14.33 -18.88 -10.87
C TYR A 582 14.41 -20.26 -10.16
N GLU A 583 13.93 -21.31 -10.80
CA GLU A 583 14.14 -22.68 -10.34
C GLU A 583 15.63 -23.10 -10.47
N GLU A 584 16.35 -22.55 -11.47
CA GLU A 584 17.76 -22.85 -11.71
C GLU A 584 18.72 -21.98 -10.88
N ILE A 585 18.30 -20.75 -10.48
CA ILE A 585 19.09 -19.81 -9.65
C ILE A 585 19.04 -20.20 -8.18
#